data_c7b1e60d39a9727bb74b7198fdd4a08b
#
_entry.id   c7b1e60d39a9727bb74b7198fdd4a08b
#
_cell.length_a   1.000
_cell.length_b   1.000
_cell.length_c   1.000
_cell.angle_alpha   90.00
_cell.angle_beta   90.00
_cell.angle_gamma   90.00
#
_symmetry.space_group_name_H-M   'P 1'
#
loop_
_entity.id
_entity.type
_entity.pdbx_description
1 polymer ?
#
loop_
_entity_poly.entity_id
_entity_poly.type
_entity_poly.pdbx_seq_one_letter_code
_entity_poly.pdbx_strand_id
1 'polypeptide(L)'
;MARKAKAPVSLDAGQLPEILHRLVLAFGLLPGVGEKTATRHAIWLASGDLGADGPLARIEAACALARKRIKRCPSCRALCDAATMSEFTCRICADDKRDKAILCVVAREADRLAIEQSGAMHGRYYVLGALVDPLEGVGADELRIDDLANGLTPGMEVILALPGTTEGDATAMVVGRALDGTGVRVTRLAQGIAHGASLEHADQVTIGRAIEGRKVMT
;
A
#
# COMPACT_ATOMS: atom_id res chain seq x y z
N MET A 1 7.22 -4.01 11.20
CA MET A 1 7.80 -5.37 11.33
C MET A 1 8.50 -5.75 10.04
N ALA A 2 9.72 -6.25 10.15
CA ALA A 2 10.51 -6.67 9.00
C ALA A 2 9.88 -7.94 8.40
N ARG A 3 9.52 -7.89 7.12
CA ARG A 3 9.25 -9.11 6.34
C ARG A 3 10.39 -10.09 6.62
N LYS A 4 10.06 -11.35 6.97
CA LYS A 4 11.04 -12.44 7.02
C LYS A 4 11.95 -12.33 5.80
N ALA A 5 13.23 -12.11 6.04
CA ALA A 5 14.21 -12.04 4.98
C ALA A 5 14.10 -13.34 4.18
N LYS A 6 13.81 -13.21 2.88
CA LYS A 6 13.89 -14.31 1.93
C LYS A 6 15.27 -14.95 2.12
N ALA A 7 15.31 -16.28 2.18
CA ALA A 7 16.57 -17.01 2.34
C ALA A 7 17.64 -16.44 1.39
N PRO A 8 18.89 -16.29 1.84
CA PRO A 8 19.93 -15.70 1.01
C PRO A 8 20.07 -16.53 -0.26
N VAL A 9 20.07 -15.82 -1.38
CA VAL A 9 20.33 -16.39 -2.69
C VAL A 9 21.72 -17.02 -2.65
N SER A 10 21.82 -18.35 -2.73
CA SER A 10 23.09 -19.07 -2.84
C SER A 10 23.54 -19.02 -4.31
N LEU A 11 24.15 -17.93 -4.70
CA LEU A 11 24.96 -17.94 -5.94
C LEU A 11 26.28 -18.61 -5.63
N ASP A 12 26.71 -19.54 -6.50
CA ASP A 12 28.06 -20.09 -6.48
C ASP A 12 29.04 -18.92 -6.47
N ALA A 13 29.70 -18.70 -5.34
CA ALA A 13 30.54 -17.53 -5.05
C ALA A 13 31.77 -17.43 -5.96
N GLY A 14 31.97 -18.38 -6.89
CA GLY A 14 33.09 -18.40 -7.81
C GLY A 14 32.93 -17.62 -9.13
N GLN A 15 31.71 -17.15 -9.45
CA GLN A 15 31.44 -16.59 -10.79
C GLN A 15 31.31 -15.05 -10.83
N LEU A 16 30.97 -14.40 -9.72
CA LEU A 16 30.82 -12.95 -9.67
C LEU A 16 31.75 -12.30 -8.63
N PRO A 17 32.30 -11.10 -8.91
CA PRO A 17 33.00 -10.34 -7.89
C PRO A 17 32.11 -10.13 -6.65
N GLU A 18 32.70 -10.20 -5.45
CA GLU A 18 31.96 -10.08 -4.18
C GLU A 18 31.07 -8.83 -4.12
N ILE A 19 31.60 -7.69 -4.60
CA ILE A 19 30.83 -6.45 -4.59
C ILE A 19 29.60 -6.51 -5.50
N LEU A 20 29.69 -7.21 -6.62
CA LEU A 20 28.57 -7.41 -7.53
C LEU A 20 27.54 -8.36 -6.92
N HIS A 21 27.99 -9.38 -6.21
CA HIS A 21 27.10 -10.28 -5.44
C HIS A 21 26.31 -9.52 -4.38
N ARG A 22 26.95 -8.60 -3.63
CA ARG A 22 26.25 -7.74 -2.67
C ARG A 22 25.15 -6.90 -3.32
N LEU A 23 25.39 -6.40 -4.51
CA LEU A 23 24.38 -5.64 -5.27
C LEU A 23 23.22 -6.53 -5.71
N VAL A 24 23.49 -7.77 -6.13
CA VAL A 24 22.46 -8.77 -6.44
C VAL A 24 21.58 -9.05 -5.22
N LEU A 25 22.19 -9.27 -4.05
CA LEU A 25 21.46 -9.49 -2.80
C LEU A 25 20.58 -8.28 -2.44
N ALA A 26 21.10 -7.07 -2.61
CA ALA A 26 20.32 -5.85 -2.35
C ALA A 26 19.09 -5.73 -3.26
N PHE A 27 19.21 -6.02 -4.55
CA PHE A 27 18.06 -6.04 -5.45
C PHE A 27 17.09 -7.19 -5.17
N GLY A 28 17.57 -8.32 -4.67
CA GLY A 28 16.74 -9.44 -4.24
C GLY A 28 15.79 -9.11 -3.08
N LEU A 29 16.02 -8.02 -2.35
CA LEU A 29 15.10 -7.51 -1.32
C LEU A 29 13.81 -6.90 -1.90
N LEU A 30 13.84 -6.52 -3.19
CA LEU A 30 12.70 -5.89 -3.83
C LEU A 30 11.59 -6.92 -4.12
N PRO A 31 10.32 -6.59 -3.86
CA PRO A 31 9.21 -7.46 -4.17
C PRO A 31 9.13 -7.76 -5.67
N GLY A 32 8.96 -9.04 -6.04
CA GLY A 32 8.87 -9.46 -7.44
C GLY A 32 10.22 -9.56 -8.17
N VAL A 33 11.33 -9.19 -7.52
CA VAL A 33 12.67 -9.36 -8.08
C VAL A 33 13.23 -10.71 -7.64
N GLY A 34 13.29 -11.65 -8.60
CA GLY A 34 13.95 -12.92 -8.42
C GLY A 34 15.46 -12.83 -8.71
N GLU A 35 16.20 -13.88 -8.41
CA GLU A 35 17.66 -13.96 -8.55
C GLU A 35 18.15 -13.55 -9.96
N LYS A 36 17.57 -14.15 -11.01
CA LYS A 36 17.94 -13.81 -12.40
C LYS A 36 17.75 -12.33 -12.73
N THR A 37 16.66 -11.73 -12.25
CA THR A 37 16.38 -10.31 -12.47
C THR A 37 17.32 -9.43 -11.67
N ALA A 38 17.58 -9.76 -10.40
CA ALA A 38 18.55 -9.07 -9.55
C ALA A 38 19.94 -9.08 -10.16
N THR A 39 20.41 -10.26 -10.64
CA THR A 39 21.70 -10.41 -11.30
C THR A 39 21.80 -9.54 -12.56
N ARG A 40 20.76 -9.56 -13.41
CA ARG A 40 20.73 -8.74 -14.63
C ARG A 40 20.80 -7.24 -14.31
N HIS A 41 20.06 -6.78 -13.31
CA HIS A 41 20.09 -5.36 -12.89
C HIS A 41 21.44 -4.98 -12.30
N ALA A 42 22.04 -5.83 -11.46
CA ALA A 42 23.35 -5.59 -10.88
C ALA A 42 24.43 -5.48 -11.95
N ILE A 43 24.47 -6.42 -12.90
CA ILE A 43 25.43 -6.40 -14.02
C ILE A 43 25.21 -5.15 -14.88
N TRP A 44 23.99 -4.82 -15.22
CA TRP A 44 23.68 -3.64 -16.05
C TRP A 44 24.19 -2.34 -15.39
N LEU A 45 23.94 -2.17 -14.09
CA LEU A 45 24.41 -1.00 -13.36
C LEU A 45 25.94 -0.95 -13.24
N ALA A 46 26.59 -2.09 -13.00
CA ALA A 46 28.04 -2.16 -12.87
C ALA A 46 28.78 -2.04 -14.20
N SER A 47 28.13 -2.35 -15.33
CA SER A 47 28.70 -2.24 -16.67
C SER A 47 28.46 -0.88 -17.31
N GLY A 48 27.62 -0.04 -16.69
CA GLY A 48 27.31 1.29 -17.17
C GLY A 48 28.32 2.35 -16.71
N ASP A 49 27.90 3.61 -16.86
CA ASP A 49 28.68 4.74 -16.36
C ASP A 49 28.69 4.71 -14.80
N LEU A 50 29.88 4.57 -14.22
CA LEU A 50 30.11 4.58 -12.76
C LEU A 50 30.45 5.98 -12.25
N GLY A 51 30.44 7.00 -13.08
CA GLY A 51 30.66 8.39 -12.69
C GLY A 51 29.48 8.97 -11.87
N ALA A 52 29.66 10.22 -11.46
CA ALA A 52 28.69 10.90 -10.57
C ALA A 52 27.27 11.05 -11.18
N ASP A 53 27.17 11.08 -12.50
CA ASP A 53 25.91 11.22 -13.24
C ASP A 53 25.35 9.88 -13.73
N GLY A 54 26.06 8.78 -13.45
CA GLY A 54 25.69 7.44 -13.87
C GLY A 54 24.48 6.89 -13.11
N PRO A 55 23.84 5.83 -13.66
CA PRO A 55 22.63 5.25 -13.05
C PRO A 55 22.83 4.81 -11.61
N LEU A 56 23.99 4.25 -11.28
CA LEU A 56 24.29 3.78 -9.91
C LEU A 56 24.32 4.94 -8.92
N ALA A 57 25.03 6.02 -9.23
CA ALA A 57 25.12 7.21 -8.40
C ALA A 57 23.75 7.90 -8.20
N ARG A 58 22.94 7.94 -9.27
CA ARG A 58 21.58 8.48 -9.19
C ARG A 58 20.66 7.65 -8.29
N ILE A 59 20.75 6.32 -8.35
CA ILE A 59 19.99 5.42 -7.46
C ILE A 59 20.45 5.61 -6.02
N GLU A 60 21.76 5.65 -5.77
CA GLU A 60 22.32 5.88 -4.43
C GLU A 60 21.83 7.20 -3.84
N ALA A 61 21.94 8.30 -4.58
CA ALA A 61 21.48 9.62 -4.16
C ALA A 61 19.96 9.62 -3.87
N ALA A 62 19.16 8.99 -4.75
CA ALA A 62 17.71 8.89 -4.53
C ALA A 62 17.37 8.07 -3.28
N CYS A 63 18.04 6.94 -3.06
CA CYS A 63 17.85 6.11 -1.86
C CYS A 63 18.26 6.86 -0.57
N ALA A 64 19.38 7.56 -0.60
CA ALA A 64 19.86 8.37 0.53
C ALA A 64 18.86 9.50 0.86
N LEU A 65 18.35 10.19 -0.15
CA LEU A 65 17.35 11.24 0.00
C LEU A 65 16.02 10.68 0.51
N ALA A 66 15.54 9.57 -0.04
CA ALA A 66 14.33 8.90 0.38
C ALA A 66 14.40 8.50 1.86
N ARG A 67 15.49 7.87 2.30
CA ARG A 67 15.72 7.49 3.70
C ARG A 67 15.68 8.69 4.65
N LYS A 68 16.15 9.86 4.21
CA LYS A 68 16.19 11.08 5.01
C LYS A 68 14.83 11.78 5.05
N ARG A 69 14.09 11.79 3.95
CA ARG A 69 12.92 12.66 3.75
C ARG A 69 11.57 11.95 3.81
N ILE A 70 11.50 10.66 3.50
CA ILE A 70 10.21 9.94 3.55
C ILE A 70 9.79 9.77 5.01
N LYS A 71 8.60 10.26 5.32
CA LYS A 71 7.94 10.14 6.61
C LYS A 71 6.52 9.62 6.42
N ARG A 72 5.92 9.11 7.50
CA ARG A 72 4.49 8.84 7.53
C ARG A 72 3.76 10.05 8.08
N CYS A 73 2.68 10.42 7.42
CA CYS A 73 1.77 11.45 7.92
C CYS A 73 1.17 11.00 9.27
N PRO A 74 1.26 11.82 10.34
CA PRO A 74 0.70 11.43 11.64
C PRO A 74 -0.82 11.22 11.59
N SER A 75 -1.54 11.96 10.73
CA SER A 75 -3.00 11.89 10.66
C SER A 75 -3.51 10.70 9.82
N CYS A 76 -2.92 10.47 8.63
CA CYS A 76 -3.45 9.47 7.69
C CYS A 76 -2.49 8.30 7.42
N ARG A 77 -1.28 8.32 7.97
CA ARG A 77 -0.21 7.33 7.79
C ARG A 77 0.29 7.13 6.35
N ALA A 78 -0.16 7.94 5.41
CA ALA A 78 0.37 7.94 4.05
C ALA A 78 1.85 8.33 4.03
N LEU A 79 2.59 7.81 3.05
CA LEU A 79 3.97 8.24 2.82
C LEU A 79 3.99 9.66 2.27
N CYS A 80 4.83 10.49 2.85
CA CYS A 80 4.99 11.87 2.43
C CYS A 80 6.45 12.32 2.52
N ASP A 81 6.76 13.37 1.80
CA ASP A 81 8.06 14.03 1.85
C ASP A 81 8.04 15.08 2.97
N ALA A 82 8.92 14.93 3.95
CA ALA A 82 9.03 15.85 5.09
C ALA A 82 9.23 17.31 4.67
N ALA A 83 9.82 17.55 3.50
CA ALA A 83 10.01 18.93 2.99
C ALA A 83 8.73 19.56 2.44
N THR A 84 7.68 18.77 2.17
CA THR A 84 6.39 19.24 1.63
C THR A 84 5.25 19.10 2.63
N MET A 85 5.54 18.69 3.87
CA MET A 85 4.55 18.64 4.94
C MET A 85 4.23 20.06 5.43
N SER A 86 2.94 20.36 5.59
CA SER A 86 2.45 21.56 6.23
C SER A 86 1.97 21.23 7.64
N GLU A 87 2.43 21.97 8.65
CA GLU A 87 2.03 21.78 10.05
C GLU A 87 2.02 20.30 10.50
N PHE A 88 3.04 19.54 10.07
CA PHE A 88 3.20 18.12 10.34
C PHE A 88 2.20 17.18 9.64
N THR A 89 1.42 17.67 8.66
CA THR A 89 0.48 16.85 7.88
C THR A 89 0.86 16.79 6.41
N CYS A 90 0.41 15.72 5.70
CA CYS A 90 0.62 15.59 4.26
C CYS A 90 -0.31 16.54 3.49
N ARG A 91 0.00 16.74 2.20
CA ARG A 91 -0.75 17.65 1.31
C ARG A 91 -2.26 17.36 1.27
N ILE A 92 -2.65 16.05 1.31
CA ILE A 92 -4.08 15.67 1.30
C ILE A 92 -4.75 16.04 2.63
N CYS A 93 -4.10 15.80 3.76
CA CYS A 93 -4.66 16.15 5.07
C CYS A 93 -4.73 17.67 5.29
N ALA A 94 -3.80 18.43 4.69
CA ALA A 94 -3.74 19.89 4.77
C ALA A 94 -4.68 20.58 3.78
N ASP A 95 -5.26 19.86 2.82
CA ASP A 95 -6.15 20.46 1.81
C ASP A 95 -7.55 20.66 2.36
N ASP A 96 -7.93 21.93 2.56
CA ASP A 96 -9.26 22.32 3.07
C ASP A 96 -10.40 22.09 2.07
N LYS A 97 -10.09 21.82 0.80
CA LYS A 97 -11.10 21.46 -0.21
C LYS A 97 -11.58 20.04 -0.08
N ARG A 98 -10.89 19.20 0.69
CA ARG A 98 -11.27 17.82 0.94
C ARG A 98 -12.45 17.75 1.90
N ASP A 99 -13.39 16.87 1.57
CA ASP A 99 -14.51 16.58 2.46
C ASP A 99 -14.01 15.87 3.73
N LYS A 100 -14.14 16.57 4.86
CA LYS A 100 -13.70 16.06 6.17
C LYS A 100 -14.65 15.00 6.74
N ALA A 101 -15.87 14.90 6.19
CA ALA A 101 -16.86 13.92 6.60
C ALA A 101 -16.66 12.54 5.93
N ILE A 102 -15.77 12.44 4.96
CA ILE A 102 -15.50 11.18 4.24
C ILE A 102 -14.06 10.73 4.48
N LEU A 103 -13.89 9.51 4.99
CA LEU A 103 -12.59 8.87 5.20
C LEU A 103 -12.50 7.55 4.43
N CYS A 104 -11.51 7.42 3.55
CA CYS A 104 -11.23 6.18 2.83
C CYS A 104 -10.09 5.42 3.52
N VAL A 105 -10.37 4.23 4.02
CA VAL A 105 -9.41 3.34 4.66
C VAL A 105 -8.87 2.37 3.61
N VAL A 106 -7.55 2.38 3.42
CA VAL A 106 -6.85 1.53 2.45
C VAL A 106 -5.81 0.66 3.14
N ALA A 107 -5.51 -0.50 2.54
CA ALA A 107 -4.49 -1.39 3.08
C ALA A 107 -3.08 -0.83 2.88
N ARG A 108 -2.78 -0.32 1.70
CA ARG A 108 -1.42 0.06 1.29
C ARG A 108 -1.38 1.41 0.60
N GLU A 109 -0.20 2.01 0.55
CA GLU A 109 0.04 3.26 -0.17
C GLU A 109 -0.28 3.16 -1.67
N ALA A 110 -0.04 2.00 -2.30
CA ALA A 110 -0.36 1.78 -3.71
C ALA A 110 -1.87 1.87 -3.97
N ASP A 111 -2.70 1.34 -3.04
CA ASP A 111 -4.15 1.39 -3.14
C ASP A 111 -4.64 2.84 -3.03
N ARG A 112 -4.08 3.61 -2.09
CA ARG A 112 -4.35 5.04 -1.95
C ARG A 112 -4.05 5.82 -3.23
N LEU A 113 -2.87 5.55 -3.83
CA LEU A 113 -2.47 6.21 -5.08
C LEU A 113 -3.42 5.89 -6.23
N ALA A 114 -3.82 4.62 -6.37
CA ALA A 114 -4.76 4.20 -7.41
C ALA A 114 -6.12 4.89 -7.27
N ILE A 115 -6.66 4.96 -6.03
CA ILE A 115 -7.93 5.65 -5.77
C ILE A 115 -7.80 7.15 -6.02
N GLU A 116 -6.72 7.78 -5.58
CA GLU A 116 -6.48 9.21 -5.80
C GLU A 116 -6.37 9.54 -7.30
N GLN A 117 -5.70 8.71 -8.08
CA GLN A 117 -5.57 8.87 -9.53
C GLN A 117 -6.90 8.73 -10.26
N SER A 118 -7.87 8.00 -9.72
CA SER A 118 -9.21 7.88 -10.31
C SER A 118 -9.99 9.20 -10.29
N GLY A 119 -9.61 10.14 -9.40
CA GLY A 119 -10.31 11.40 -9.20
C GLY A 119 -11.69 11.27 -8.53
N ALA A 120 -12.12 10.05 -8.18
CA ALA A 120 -13.45 9.81 -7.61
C ALA A 120 -13.52 10.07 -6.10
N MET A 121 -12.39 10.15 -5.41
CA MET A 121 -12.33 10.32 -3.96
C MET A 121 -12.07 11.77 -3.59
N HIS A 122 -13.03 12.41 -2.94
CA HIS A 122 -12.94 13.80 -2.51
C HIS A 122 -12.66 13.97 -1.01
N GLY A 123 -12.68 12.88 -0.25
CA GLY A 123 -12.41 12.86 1.18
C GLY A 123 -10.94 12.68 1.54
N ARG A 124 -10.70 12.29 2.80
CA ARG A 124 -9.37 11.98 3.34
C ARG A 124 -9.09 10.49 3.31
N TYR A 125 -7.86 10.12 3.63
CA TYR A 125 -7.44 8.71 3.65
C TYR A 125 -6.91 8.31 5.02
N TYR A 126 -6.91 7.00 5.26
CA TYR A 126 -6.14 6.35 6.31
C TYR A 126 -5.49 5.08 5.76
N VAL A 127 -4.16 4.99 5.89
CA VAL A 127 -3.38 3.86 5.36
C VAL A 127 -3.04 2.92 6.51
N LEU A 128 -3.62 1.71 6.51
CA LEU A 128 -3.37 0.70 7.54
C LEU A 128 -1.90 0.24 7.54
N GLY A 129 -1.30 0.09 6.36
CA GLY A 129 0.08 -0.37 6.17
C GLY A 129 0.20 -1.89 5.98
N ALA A 130 -0.79 -2.66 6.41
CA ALA A 130 -0.90 -4.11 6.24
C ALA A 130 -2.38 -4.52 6.26
N LEU A 131 -2.65 -5.80 6.05
CA LEU A 131 -3.91 -6.47 6.36
C LEU A 131 -3.71 -7.36 7.59
N VAL A 132 -4.80 -7.70 8.26
CA VAL A 132 -4.80 -8.74 9.29
C VAL A 132 -4.35 -10.06 8.67
N ASP A 133 -3.29 -10.62 9.18
CA ASP A 133 -2.74 -11.91 8.75
C ASP A 133 -2.23 -12.67 9.98
N PRO A 134 -3.06 -13.54 10.57
CA PRO A 134 -2.66 -14.31 11.75
C PRO A 134 -1.47 -15.24 11.50
N LEU A 135 -1.28 -15.70 10.25
CA LEU A 135 -0.18 -16.59 9.89
C LEU A 135 1.16 -15.87 9.90
N GLU A 136 1.15 -14.59 9.48
CA GLU A 136 2.34 -13.72 9.54
C GLU A 136 2.42 -12.94 10.87
N GLY A 137 1.52 -13.18 11.81
CA GLY A 137 1.48 -12.54 13.13
C GLY A 137 1.04 -11.08 13.10
N VAL A 138 0.30 -10.66 12.05
CA VAL A 138 -0.24 -9.29 11.94
C VAL A 138 -1.64 -9.26 12.55
N GLY A 139 -1.77 -8.66 13.72
CA GLY A 139 -3.03 -8.47 14.43
C GLY A 139 -3.61 -7.06 14.27
N ALA A 140 -4.67 -6.78 15.02
CA ALA A 140 -5.32 -5.48 15.03
C ALA A 140 -4.40 -4.36 15.55
N ASP A 141 -3.53 -4.67 16.52
CA ASP A 141 -2.65 -3.71 17.17
C ASP A 141 -1.63 -3.09 16.18
N GLU A 142 -1.10 -3.92 15.25
CA GLU A 142 -0.17 -3.43 14.22
C GLU A 142 -0.83 -2.46 13.24
N LEU A 143 -2.13 -2.59 13.03
CA LEU A 143 -2.89 -1.73 12.12
C LEU A 143 -3.21 -0.36 12.72
N ARG A 144 -3.01 -0.17 14.04
CA ARG A 144 -3.31 1.06 14.77
C ARG A 144 -4.75 1.53 14.54
N ILE A 145 -5.69 0.61 14.68
CA ILE A 145 -7.12 0.88 14.45
C ILE A 145 -7.66 1.84 15.51
N ASP A 146 -7.10 1.85 16.72
CA ASP A 146 -7.46 2.80 17.78
C ASP A 146 -7.16 4.24 17.35
N ASP A 147 -6.02 4.48 16.68
CA ASP A 147 -5.71 5.81 16.15
C ASP A 147 -6.72 6.24 15.08
N LEU A 148 -7.17 5.30 14.25
CA LEU A 148 -8.24 5.54 13.27
C LEU A 148 -9.53 5.94 13.98
N ALA A 149 -9.98 5.14 14.96
CA ALA A 149 -11.22 5.39 15.68
C ALA A 149 -11.22 6.74 16.42
N ASN A 150 -10.11 7.09 17.06
CA ASN A 150 -9.93 8.37 17.77
C ASN A 150 -10.00 9.61 16.85
N GLY A 151 -9.74 9.45 15.55
CA GLY A 151 -9.80 10.53 14.55
C GLY A 151 -11.19 10.76 13.93
N LEU A 152 -12.20 9.96 14.32
CA LEU A 152 -13.54 10.00 13.74
C LEU A 152 -14.51 10.80 14.60
N THR A 153 -15.52 11.36 13.93
CA THR A 153 -16.67 12.02 14.60
C THR A 153 -17.97 11.40 14.11
N PRO A 154 -19.01 11.35 14.96
CA PRO A 154 -20.32 10.84 14.57
C PRO A 154 -20.85 11.51 13.29
N GLY A 155 -21.47 10.74 12.42
CA GLY A 155 -21.99 11.19 11.13
C GLY A 155 -21.01 11.13 9.96
N MET A 156 -19.72 10.88 10.20
CA MET A 156 -18.76 10.63 9.12
C MET A 156 -19.07 9.32 8.37
N GLU A 157 -18.65 9.27 7.10
CA GLU A 157 -18.59 8.04 6.33
C GLU A 157 -17.16 7.49 6.29
N VAL A 158 -17.02 6.21 6.64
CA VAL A 158 -15.77 5.45 6.53
C VAL A 158 -15.90 4.43 5.41
N ILE A 159 -15.21 4.66 4.30
CA ILE A 159 -15.20 3.77 3.14
C ILE A 159 -14.05 2.77 3.31
N LEU A 160 -14.35 1.49 3.47
CA LEU A 160 -13.35 0.43 3.52
C LEU A 160 -12.95 0.02 2.10
N ALA A 161 -11.86 0.59 1.59
CA ALA A 161 -11.29 0.27 0.29
C ALA A 161 -10.19 -0.81 0.45
N LEU A 162 -10.60 -1.98 0.88
CA LEU A 162 -9.74 -3.14 1.13
C LEU A 162 -9.92 -4.18 0.01
N PRO A 163 -8.86 -4.98 -0.29
CA PRO A 163 -8.94 -5.99 -1.33
C PRO A 163 -9.99 -7.06 -0.99
N GLY A 164 -10.58 -7.67 -2.02
CA GLY A 164 -11.58 -8.73 -1.89
C GLY A 164 -10.98 -10.10 -1.61
N THR A 165 -9.95 -10.17 -0.75
CA THR A 165 -9.28 -11.41 -0.29
C THR A 165 -9.73 -11.77 1.13
N THR A 166 -9.42 -12.98 1.58
CA THR A 166 -9.72 -13.43 2.95
C THR A 166 -9.15 -12.49 4.00
N GLU A 167 -7.92 -12.03 3.81
CA GLU A 167 -7.24 -11.09 4.72
C GLU A 167 -7.91 -9.71 4.67
N GLY A 168 -8.34 -9.28 3.47
CA GLY A 168 -9.08 -8.02 3.30
C GLY A 168 -10.45 -8.07 3.97
N ASP A 169 -11.16 -9.19 3.85
CA ASP A 169 -12.45 -9.41 4.51
C ASP A 169 -12.29 -9.48 6.03
N ALA A 170 -11.29 -10.22 6.54
CA ALA A 170 -10.95 -10.27 7.97
C ALA A 170 -10.60 -8.88 8.51
N THR A 171 -9.79 -8.11 7.76
CA THR A 171 -9.43 -6.73 8.15
C THR A 171 -10.66 -5.83 8.19
N ALA A 172 -11.56 -5.94 7.20
CA ALA A 172 -12.80 -5.16 7.18
C ALA A 172 -13.68 -5.46 8.41
N MET A 173 -13.77 -6.73 8.81
CA MET A 173 -14.51 -7.12 10.01
C MET A 173 -13.88 -6.56 11.30
N VAL A 174 -12.56 -6.60 11.42
CA VAL A 174 -11.84 -6.07 12.59
C VAL A 174 -12.02 -4.56 12.68
N VAL A 175 -11.83 -3.83 11.56
CA VAL A 175 -12.05 -2.39 11.51
C VAL A 175 -13.51 -2.05 11.80
N GLY A 176 -14.47 -2.77 11.19
CA GLY A 176 -15.89 -2.55 11.42
C GLY A 176 -16.26 -2.67 12.90
N ARG A 177 -15.80 -3.73 13.58
CA ARG A 177 -16.04 -3.92 15.04
C ARG A 177 -15.43 -2.80 15.88
N ALA A 178 -14.24 -2.35 15.54
CA ALA A 178 -13.60 -1.25 16.28
C ALA A 178 -14.33 0.10 16.09
N LEU A 179 -15.10 0.23 15.00
CA LEU A 179 -15.90 1.42 14.73
C LEU A 179 -17.36 1.29 15.22
N ASP A 180 -17.76 0.14 15.75
CA ASP A 180 -19.09 -0.04 16.33
C ASP A 180 -19.32 0.95 17.49
N GLY A 181 -20.48 1.59 17.50
CA GLY A 181 -20.84 2.57 18.54
C GLY A 181 -20.22 3.97 18.38
N THR A 182 -19.34 4.20 17.41
CA THR A 182 -18.74 5.54 17.16
C THR A 182 -19.70 6.50 16.44
N GLY A 183 -20.83 6.01 15.92
CA GLY A 183 -21.81 6.82 15.19
C GLY A 183 -21.39 7.15 13.75
N VAL A 184 -20.37 6.51 13.20
CA VAL A 184 -19.97 6.64 11.80
C VAL A 184 -20.72 5.65 10.92
N ARG A 185 -20.88 5.98 9.64
CA ARG A 185 -21.40 5.07 8.63
C ARG A 185 -20.25 4.33 7.94
N VAL A 186 -20.15 3.04 8.16
CA VAL A 186 -19.12 2.21 7.50
C VAL A 186 -19.69 1.69 6.19
N THR A 187 -18.97 1.92 5.09
CA THR A 187 -19.29 1.44 3.75
C THR A 187 -18.10 0.68 3.16
N ARG A 188 -18.32 -0.04 2.07
CA ARG A 188 -17.28 -0.79 1.37
C ARG A 188 -17.37 -0.52 -0.13
N LEU A 189 -16.22 -0.60 -0.83
CA LEU A 189 -16.23 -0.50 -2.29
C LEU A 189 -17.10 -1.61 -2.88
N ALA A 190 -17.84 -1.26 -3.94
CA ALA A 190 -18.63 -2.22 -4.70
C ALA A 190 -17.70 -3.32 -5.23
N GLN A 191 -18.17 -4.56 -5.14
CA GLN A 191 -17.48 -5.73 -5.67
C GLN A 191 -18.29 -6.33 -6.78
N GLY A 192 -17.61 -6.83 -7.82
CA GLY A 192 -18.31 -7.44 -8.93
C GLY A 192 -17.44 -7.52 -10.19
N ILE A 193 -18.09 -7.70 -11.32
CA ILE A 193 -17.46 -7.87 -12.62
C ILE A 193 -16.89 -6.54 -13.09
N ALA A 194 -15.61 -6.54 -13.48
CA ALA A 194 -14.96 -5.35 -14.00
C ALA A 194 -15.61 -4.89 -15.31
N HIS A 195 -15.66 -3.58 -15.54
CA HIS A 195 -16.21 -3.02 -16.78
C HIS A 195 -15.44 -3.55 -18.00
N GLY A 196 -16.16 -4.06 -18.99
CA GLY A 196 -15.57 -4.67 -20.19
C GLY A 196 -15.11 -6.12 -20.04
N ALA A 197 -15.19 -6.71 -18.83
CA ALA A 197 -14.92 -8.13 -18.68
C ALA A 197 -16.12 -8.99 -19.09
N SER A 198 -15.84 -10.16 -19.71
CA SER A 198 -16.87 -11.13 -20.04
C SER A 198 -17.24 -11.97 -18.82
N LEU A 199 -18.54 -12.29 -18.67
CA LEU A 199 -19.05 -13.15 -17.59
C LEU A 199 -18.43 -14.56 -17.63
N GLU A 200 -18.15 -15.08 -18.83
CA GLU A 200 -17.58 -16.43 -19.03
C GLU A 200 -16.16 -16.58 -18.46
N HIS A 201 -15.45 -15.46 -18.24
CA HIS A 201 -14.09 -15.45 -17.70
C HIS A 201 -14.04 -15.08 -16.22
N ALA A 202 -15.17 -14.72 -15.62
CA ALA A 202 -15.25 -14.38 -14.22
C ALA A 202 -15.33 -15.67 -13.36
N ASP A 203 -14.61 -15.68 -12.25
CA ASP A 203 -14.68 -16.77 -11.28
C ASP A 203 -16.04 -16.77 -10.53
N GLN A 204 -16.38 -17.90 -9.93
CA GLN A 204 -17.67 -18.10 -9.25
C GLN A 204 -17.88 -17.13 -8.08
N VAL A 205 -16.82 -16.77 -7.35
CA VAL A 205 -16.89 -15.85 -6.21
C VAL A 205 -17.21 -14.44 -6.71
N THR A 206 -16.51 -13.99 -7.76
CA THR A 206 -16.74 -12.69 -8.40
C THR A 206 -18.17 -12.57 -8.93
N ILE A 207 -18.70 -13.63 -9.59
CA ILE A 207 -20.10 -13.66 -10.06
C ILE A 207 -21.07 -13.60 -8.88
N GLY A 208 -20.84 -14.38 -7.82
CA GLY A 208 -21.67 -14.37 -6.61
C GLY A 208 -21.76 -12.98 -6.00
N ARG A 209 -20.62 -12.32 -5.77
CA ARG A 209 -20.56 -10.94 -5.24
C ARG A 209 -21.24 -9.91 -6.15
N ALA A 210 -21.15 -10.08 -7.48
CA ALA A 210 -21.85 -9.22 -8.43
C ALA A 210 -23.36 -9.35 -8.33
N ILE A 211 -23.87 -10.57 -8.13
CA ILE A 211 -25.31 -10.84 -7.96
C ILE A 211 -25.81 -10.29 -6.64
N GLU A 212 -25.05 -10.47 -5.55
CA GLU A 212 -25.38 -9.92 -4.22
C GLU A 212 -25.41 -8.39 -4.24
N GLY A 213 -24.40 -7.76 -4.86
CA GLY A 213 -24.25 -6.30 -4.96
C GLY A 213 -25.05 -5.67 -6.11
N ARG A 214 -25.96 -6.39 -6.78
CA ARG A 214 -26.73 -5.88 -7.92
C ARG A 214 -27.54 -4.64 -7.56
N LYS A 215 -27.56 -3.67 -8.47
CA LYS A 215 -28.34 -2.43 -8.33
C LYS A 215 -29.61 -2.50 -9.16
N VAL A 216 -30.67 -1.85 -8.68
CA VAL A 216 -31.91 -1.65 -9.45
C VAL A 216 -31.59 -0.69 -10.60
N MET A 217 -31.99 -1.06 -11.80
CA MET A 217 -31.95 -0.13 -12.95
C MET A 217 -33.13 0.82 -12.84
N THR A 218 -32.82 2.11 -12.77
CA THR A 218 -33.79 3.22 -12.83
C THR A 218 -33.74 3.86 -14.17
#